data_a96a09d41ea798558743e1f650eadb8c
#
_entry.id   a96a09d41ea798558743e1f650eadb8c
#
_cell.length_a   1.000
_cell.length_b   1.000
_cell.length_c   1.000
_cell.angle_alpha   90.00
_cell.angle_beta   90.00
_cell.angle_gamma   90.00
#
_symmetry.space_group_name_H-M   'P 1'
#
loop_
_entity.id
_entity.type
_entity.pdbx_description
1 polymer ?
#
loop_
_entity_poly.entity_id
_entity_poly.type
_entity_poly.pdbx_seq_one_letter_code
_entity_poly.pdbx_strand_id
1 'polypeptide(L)'
;MILENQHDMPSLRAAFDLVQLCAKRMGIAISYYPPPGSYKRQLREFLSQTEINVVLDVGAFIGDYAAELREDGFRGKIISFEPVPASYDQLCAKMHHDPLWSGQPYGLSDENREALMNTYSSGDFNSLLNLRKDAEQAFAIDASLQSQIPIQLKRLDTALPPLIEEIRAPRIFIKMDTQGHDVSVVKGAAGVLDKIIGMQSELPGVKIYDEMPSMSNALDYYASCGFVPIGFYRETMFQNLQISTEFNVLFNRYAGSLCGSQPSH
;
A
#
# COMPACT_ATOMS: atom_id res chain seq x y z
N MET A 1 9.92 -13.50 -23.07
CA MET A 1 8.89 -14.35 -23.72
C MET A 1 8.27 -15.17 -22.58
N ILE A 2 7.32 -14.58 -21.87
CA ILE A 2 6.64 -15.15 -20.70
C ILE A 2 5.31 -15.67 -21.23
N LEU A 3 5.01 -16.92 -20.86
CA LEU A 3 3.85 -17.71 -21.28
C LEU A 3 2.51 -16.98 -21.04
N GLU A 4 2.08 -16.19 -21.99
CA GLU A 4 0.78 -15.49 -22.02
C GLU A 4 -0.38 -16.35 -22.56
N ASN A 5 -0.22 -17.69 -22.67
CA ASN A 5 -1.25 -18.56 -23.23
C ASN A 5 -1.45 -19.83 -22.38
N GLN A 6 -1.96 -19.69 -21.14
CA GLN A 6 -2.43 -20.86 -20.38
C GLN A 6 -3.96 -21.12 -20.49
N HIS A 7 -4.66 -20.46 -21.42
CA HIS A 7 -6.11 -20.64 -21.55
C HIS A 7 -6.55 -21.76 -22.53
N ASP A 8 -5.61 -22.38 -23.27
CA ASP A 8 -5.99 -23.26 -24.41
C ASP A 8 -5.52 -24.72 -24.31
N MET A 9 -5.33 -25.29 -23.13
CA MET A 9 -5.12 -26.75 -23.01
C MET A 9 -6.22 -27.38 -22.12
N PRO A 10 -7.35 -27.81 -22.73
CA PRO A 10 -8.47 -28.44 -22.01
C PRO A 10 -8.05 -29.63 -21.14
N SER A 11 -7.03 -30.38 -21.54
CA SER A 11 -6.49 -31.52 -20.80
C SER A 11 -5.76 -31.13 -19.50
N LEU A 12 -5.03 -30.02 -19.48
CA LEU A 12 -4.34 -29.53 -18.27
C LEU A 12 -5.34 -28.97 -17.26
N ARG A 13 -6.37 -28.27 -17.73
CA ARG A 13 -7.44 -27.76 -16.87
C ARG A 13 -8.21 -28.89 -16.21
N ALA A 14 -8.59 -29.91 -16.98
CA ALA A 14 -9.27 -31.09 -16.46
C ALA A 14 -8.42 -31.87 -15.44
N ALA A 15 -7.12 -32.00 -15.70
CA ALA A 15 -6.18 -32.62 -14.75
C ALA A 15 -6.07 -31.82 -13.45
N PHE A 16 -6.00 -30.49 -13.53
CA PHE A 16 -5.96 -29.61 -12.37
C PHE A 16 -7.27 -29.71 -11.55
N ASP A 17 -8.42 -29.71 -12.22
CA ASP A 17 -9.73 -29.84 -11.56
C ASP A 17 -9.85 -31.18 -10.81
N LEU A 18 -9.34 -32.26 -11.38
CA LEU A 18 -9.29 -33.57 -10.73
C LEU A 18 -8.38 -33.55 -9.49
N VAL A 19 -7.19 -32.95 -9.60
CA VAL A 19 -6.27 -32.78 -8.47
C VAL A 19 -6.90 -31.95 -7.35
N GLN A 20 -7.59 -30.86 -7.69
CA GLN A 20 -8.35 -30.06 -6.72
C GLN A 20 -9.44 -30.88 -6.01
N LEU A 21 -10.18 -31.68 -6.77
CA LEU A 21 -11.25 -32.52 -6.20
C LEU A 21 -10.70 -33.56 -5.21
N CYS A 22 -9.59 -34.22 -5.57
CA CYS A 22 -8.92 -35.16 -4.69
C CYS A 22 -8.39 -34.50 -3.43
N ALA A 23 -7.71 -33.35 -3.57
CA ALA A 23 -7.18 -32.59 -2.45
C ALA A 23 -8.28 -32.10 -1.51
N LYS A 24 -9.41 -31.62 -2.05
CA LYS A 24 -10.57 -31.19 -1.26
C LYS A 24 -11.14 -32.33 -0.38
N ARG A 25 -11.14 -33.58 -0.88
CA ARG A 25 -11.57 -34.76 -0.07
C ARG A 25 -10.64 -35.04 1.10
N MET A 26 -9.38 -34.60 1.01
CA MET A 26 -8.38 -34.72 2.09
C MET A 26 -8.31 -33.47 2.98
N GLY A 27 -9.22 -32.49 2.80
CA GLY A 27 -9.19 -31.23 3.55
C GLY A 27 -8.11 -30.25 3.08
N ILE A 28 -7.51 -30.47 1.88
CA ILE A 28 -6.46 -29.64 1.31
C ILE A 28 -7.05 -28.75 0.20
N ALA A 29 -6.76 -27.45 0.24
CA ALA A 29 -7.08 -26.51 -0.84
C ALA A 29 -5.86 -26.34 -1.75
N ILE A 30 -6.05 -26.55 -3.06
CA ILE A 30 -5.05 -26.28 -4.09
C ILE A 30 -5.60 -25.17 -4.99
N SER A 31 -4.85 -24.12 -5.21
CA SER A 31 -5.23 -23.02 -6.10
C SER A 31 -4.05 -22.56 -6.93
N TYR A 32 -4.32 -21.80 -7.98
CA TYR A 32 -3.25 -21.06 -8.68
C TYR A 32 -2.63 -20.03 -7.75
N TYR A 33 -1.35 -19.75 -7.95
CA TYR A 33 -0.65 -18.66 -7.25
C TYR A 33 -0.57 -17.39 -8.13
N PRO A 34 -0.90 -16.22 -7.61
CA PRO A 34 -1.55 -15.97 -6.32
C PRO A 34 -2.99 -16.51 -6.26
N PRO A 35 -3.50 -16.91 -5.07
CA PRO A 35 -4.85 -17.45 -4.93
C PRO A 35 -5.93 -16.46 -5.39
N PRO A 36 -7.03 -16.94 -5.98
CA PRO A 36 -8.18 -16.09 -6.29
C PRO A 36 -8.69 -15.35 -5.05
N GLY A 37 -8.97 -14.04 -5.20
CA GLY A 37 -9.43 -13.19 -4.09
C GLY A 37 -8.36 -12.77 -3.10
N SER A 38 -7.09 -13.14 -3.31
CA SER A 38 -5.99 -12.63 -2.50
C SER A 38 -5.61 -11.21 -2.91
N TYR A 39 -5.05 -10.46 -1.94
CA TYR A 39 -4.50 -9.13 -2.17
C TYR A 39 -3.52 -9.09 -3.36
N LYS A 40 -2.51 -9.96 -3.37
CA LYS A 40 -1.49 -10.02 -4.44
C LYS A 40 -2.11 -10.20 -5.82
N ARG A 41 -3.12 -11.07 -5.94
CA ARG A 41 -3.79 -11.29 -7.21
C ARG A 41 -4.56 -10.06 -7.67
N GLN A 42 -5.34 -9.46 -6.79
CA GLN A 42 -6.13 -8.27 -7.13
C GLN A 42 -5.23 -7.08 -7.46
N LEU A 43 -4.15 -6.86 -6.69
CA LEU A 43 -3.16 -5.81 -7.00
C LEU A 43 -2.53 -6.02 -8.37
N ARG A 44 -2.06 -7.23 -8.67
CA ARG A 44 -1.45 -7.57 -9.96
C ARG A 44 -2.41 -7.35 -11.13
N GLU A 45 -3.65 -7.81 -10.99
CA GLU A 45 -4.71 -7.61 -11.99
C GLU A 45 -5.01 -6.12 -12.16
N PHE A 46 -5.11 -5.36 -11.06
CA PHE A 46 -5.35 -3.93 -11.09
C PHE A 46 -4.23 -3.18 -11.80
N LEU A 47 -2.97 -3.39 -11.42
CA LEU A 47 -1.81 -2.73 -12.03
C LEU A 47 -1.74 -2.99 -13.55
N SER A 48 -2.04 -4.22 -13.97
CA SER A 48 -2.03 -4.60 -15.37
C SER A 48 -3.21 -4.00 -16.16
N GLN A 49 -4.44 -4.15 -15.67
CA GLN A 49 -5.66 -3.70 -16.36
C GLN A 49 -5.75 -2.18 -16.46
N THR A 50 -5.20 -1.47 -15.48
CA THR A 50 -5.16 -0.02 -15.45
C THR A 50 -3.88 0.55 -16.04
N GLU A 51 -3.01 -0.29 -16.63
CA GLU A 51 -1.76 0.10 -17.28
C GLU A 51 -0.89 1.00 -16.39
N ILE A 52 -0.80 0.68 -15.11
CA ILE A 52 0.06 1.43 -14.18
C ILE A 52 1.52 1.32 -14.65
N ASN A 53 2.18 2.46 -14.80
CA ASN A 53 3.59 2.54 -15.19
C ASN A 53 4.49 3.20 -14.15
N VAL A 54 3.89 3.74 -13.06
CA VAL A 54 4.61 4.29 -11.91
C VAL A 54 3.97 3.78 -10.63
N VAL A 55 4.76 3.23 -9.73
CA VAL A 55 4.35 2.92 -8.35
C VAL A 55 5.12 3.83 -7.39
N LEU A 56 4.38 4.52 -6.53
CA LEU A 56 4.92 5.24 -5.40
C LEU A 56 4.78 4.35 -4.15
N ASP A 57 5.89 4.03 -3.53
CA ASP A 57 5.96 3.21 -2.32
C ASP A 57 6.29 4.12 -1.14
N VAL A 58 5.28 4.51 -0.38
CA VAL A 58 5.37 5.50 0.71
C VAL A 58 5.40 4.78 2.04
N GLY A 59 6.45 5.04 2.82
CA GLY A 59 6.82 4.22 3.98
C GLY A 59 7.45 2.91 3.49
N ALA A 60 8.53 3.03 2.71
CA ALA A 60 9.13 1.89 2.02
C ALA A 60 9.97 0.99 2.94
N PHE A 61 10.26 1.45 4.14
CA PHE A 61 11.09 0.76 5.14
C PHE A 61 12.38 0.21 4.51
N ILE A 62 12.60 -1.10 4.52
CA ILE A 62 13.78 -1.75 3.95
C ILE A 62 13.59 -2.26 2.52
N GLY A 63 12.46 -1.92 1.86
CA GLY A 63 12.23 -2.17 0.44
C GLY A 63 11.61 -3.50 0.07
N ASP A 64 10.97 -4.20 1.00
CA ASP A 64 10.35 -5.50 0.73
C ASP A 64 9.21 -5.38 -0.28
N TYR A 65 8.37 -4.36 -0.17
CA TYR A 65 7.27 -4.14 -1.10
C TYR A 65 7.76 -3.90 -2.55
N ALA A 66 8.79 -3.07 -2.72
CA ALA A 66 9.36 -2.81 -4.04
C ALA A 66 9.97 -4.07 -4.67
N ALA A 67 10.67 -4.89 -3.85
CA ALA A 67 11.24 -6.15 -4.30
C ALA A 67 10.14 -7.16 -4.69
N GLU A 68 9.09 -7.32 -3.87
CA GLU A 68 7.94 -8.18 -4.18
C GLU A 68 7.24 -7.78 -5.47
N LEU A 69 7.05 -6.47 -5.71
CA LEU A 69 6.47 -6.01 -6.97
C LEU A 69 7.28 -6.44 -8.19
N ARG A 70 8.62 -6.45 -8.09
CA ARG A 70 9.50 -6.95 -9.17
C ARG A 70 9.37 -8.45 -9.36
N GLU A 71 9.30 -9.21 -8.27
CA GLU A 71 9.06 -10.66 -8.32
C GLU A 71 7.70 -10.98 -8.94
N ASP A 72 6.67 -10.22 -8.60
CA ASP A 72 5.31 -10.34 -9.14
C ASP A 72 5.19 -9.82 -10.60
N GLY A 73 6.28 -9.33 -11.18
CA GLY A 73 6.37 -9.01 -12.61
C GLY A 73 6.10 -7.56 -12.99
N PHE A 74 5.95 -6.64 -12.05
CA PHE A 74 5.83 -5.21 -12.37
C PHE A 74 7.12 -4.69 -13.02
N ARG A 75 7.01 -3.97 -14.15
CA ARG A 75 8.14 -3.48 -14.97
C ARG A 75 8.15 -1.95 -15.15
N GLY A 76 7.24 -1.24 -14.48
CA GLY A 76 7.21 0.22 -14.48
C GLY A 76 8.23 0.84 -13.51
N LYS A 77 8.25 2.15 -13.44
CA LYS A 77 9.07 2.90 -12.46
C LYS A 77 8.55 2.67 -11.04
N ILE A 78 9.45 2.44 -10.08
CA ILE A 78 9.14 2.45 -8.65
C ILE A 78 9.89 3.63 -8.01
N ILE A 79 9.19 4.41 -7.20
CA ILE A 79 9.75 5.52 -6.43
C ILE A 79 9.38 5.26 -4.96
N SER A 80 10.39 4.94 -4.16
CA SER A 80 10.21 4.63 -2.74
C SER A 80 10.58 5.84 -1.88
N PHE A 81 9.75 6.14 -0.88
CA PHE A 81 9.95 7.23 0.08
C PHE A 81 10.14 6.64 1.47
N GLU A 82 11.29 6.89 2.07
CA GLU A 82 11.63 6.40 3.41
C GLU A 82 12.42 7.47 4.17
N PRO A 83 11.85 8.04 5.24
CA PRO A 83 12.50 9.14 5.96
C PRO A 83 13.55 8.70 6.97
N VAL A 84 13.52 7.44 7.45
CA VAL A 84 14.44 6.95 8.49
C VAL A 84 15.77 6.55 7.83
N PRO A 85 16.92 7.20 8.16
CA PRO A 85 18.18 6.98 7.45
C PRO A 85 18.64 5.51 7.44
N ALA A 86 18.53 4.82 8.59
CA ALA A 86 18.96 3.43 8.68
C ALA A 86 18.12 2.47 7.83
N SER A 87 16.82 2.72 7.71
CA SER A 87 15.91 1.97 6.83
C SER A 87 16.19 2.32 5.36
N TYR A 88 16.38 3.60 5.06
CA TYR A 88 16.70 4.08 3.72
C TYR A 88 17.99 3.49 3.17
N ASP A 89 19.04 3.37 3.99
CA ASP A 89 20.31 2.74 3.58
C ASP A 89 20.09 1.26 3.21
N GLN A 90 19.28 0.52 3.97
CA GLN A 90 18.93 -0.86 3.65
C GLN A 90 18.08 -0.98 2.38
N LEU A 91 17.09 -0.10 2.23
CA LEU A 91 16.29 0.03 1.02
C LEU A 91 17.17 0.25 -0.21
N CYS A 92 18.11 1.20 -0.15
CA CYS A 92 19.07 1.46 -1.22
C CYS A 92 19.93 0.22 -1.52
N ALA A 93 20.46 -0.43 -0.49
CA ALA A 93 21.26 -1.64 -0.66
C ALA A 93 20.49 -2.78 -1.34
N LYS A 94 19.20 -2.93 -1.03
CA LYS A 94 18.31 -3.94 -1.63
C LYS A 94 17.99 -3.64 -3.09
N MET A 95 17.73 -2.38 -3.43
CA MET A 95 17.17 -1.99 -4.73
C MET A 95 18.19 -1.43 -5.73
N HIS A 96 19.46 -1.23 -5.36
CA HIS A 96 20.46 -0.54 -6.16
C HIS A 96 20.73 -1.14 -7.57
N HIS A 97 20.39 -2.40 -7.77
CA HIS A 97 20.55 -3.06 -9.08
C HIS A 97 19.37 -2.84 -10.03
N ASP A 98 18.26 -2.26 -9.57
CA ASP A 98 17.09 -2.00 -10.39
C ASP A 98 17.17 -0.61 -11.06
N PRO A 99 17.38 -0.53 -12.40
CA PRO A 99 17.50 0.75 -13.10
C PRO A 99 16.18 1.53 -13.17
N LEU A 100 15.06 0.88 -12.88
CA LEU A 100 13.72 1.48 -12.85
C LEU A 100 13.25 1.79 -11.43
N TRP A 101 14.14 1.75 -10.45
CA TRP A 101 13.87 2.16 -9.09
C TRP A 101 14.59 3.48 -8.75
N SER A 102 14.00 4.26 -7.85
CA SER A 102 14.68 5.39 -7.21
C SER A 102 14.16 5.58 -5.78
N GLY A 103 15.06 5.83 -4.84
CA GLY A 103 14.75 6.14 -3.45
C GLY A 103 14.75 7.64 -3.17
N GLN A 104 13.95 8.05 -2.19
CA GLN A 104 13.82 9.41 -1.70
C GLN A 104 13.96 9.41 -0.17
N PRO A 105 14.99 10.07 0.42
CA PRO A 105 15.26 10.04 1.86
C PRO A 105 14.41 11.04 2.64
N TYR A 106 13.10 11.06 2.40
CA TYR A 106 12.13 11.89 3.12
C TYR A 106 10.75 11.25 3.13
N GLY A 107 9.95 11.62 4.12
CA GLY A 107 8.55 11.21 4.19
C GLY A 107 7.63 12.14 3.39
N LEU A 108 6.41 11.67 3.16
CA LEU A 108 5.35 12.45 2.53
C LEU A 108 4.30 12.89 3.55
N SER A 109 3.78 14.11 3.38
CA SER A 109 2.77 14.72 4.26
C SER A 109 1.97 15.78 3.52
N ASP A 110 1.03 16.43 4.22
CA ASP A 110 0.26 17.58 3.74
C ASP A 110 1.03 18.92 3.80
N GLU A 111 2.23 18.92 4.39
CA GLU A 111 3.09 20.11 4.49
C GLU A 111 4.57 19.78 4.22
N ASN A 112 5.29 20.77 3.67
CA ASN A 112 6.75 20.71 3.59
C ASN A 112 7.34 21.22 4.91
N ARG A 113 7.90 20.35 5.75
CA ARG A 113 8.45 20.71 7.05
C ARG A 113 9.43 19.68 7.58
N GLU A 114 10.16 20.06 8.61
CA GLU A 114 10.84 19.12 9.49
C GLU A 114 9.86 18.57 10.53
N ALA A 115 10.06 17.32 10.92
CA ALA A 115 9.29 16.67 11.97
C ALA A 115 10.17 15.72 12.78
N LEU A 116 9.70 15.36 13.97
CA LEU A 116 10.31 14.29 14.75
C LEU A 116 9.56 12.97 14.49
N MET A 117 10.29 11.95 14.05
CA MET A 117 9.79 10.59 13.90
C MET A 117 10.08 9.82 15.16
N ASN A 118 9.07 9.22 15.76
CA ASN A 118 9.25 8.25 16.83
C ASN A 118 9.79 6.95 16.24
N THR A 119 10.92 6.49 16.74
CA THR A 119 11.50 5.20 16.39
C THR A 119 11.33 4.21 17.54
N TYR A 120 10.86 3.02 17.20
CA TYR A 120 10.57 1.96 18.17
C TYR A 120 11.52 0.79 18.01
N SER A 121 11.56 -0.11 19.02
CA SER A 121 12.41 -1.32 19.00
C SER A 121 12.13 -2.24 17.79
N SER A 122 10.87 -2.33 17.37
CA SER A 122 10.50 -2.83 16.06
C SER A 122 10.30 -1.64 15.12
N GLY A 123 11.10 -1.57 14.06
CA GLY A 123 11.04 -0.49 13.07
C GLY A 123 9.69 -0.39 12.34
N ASP A 124 8.90 -1.46 12.34
CA ASP A 124 7.58 -1.53 11.73
C ASP A 124 6.56 -0.57 12.40
N PHE A 125 6.84 -0.14 13.64
CA PHE A 125 6.01 0.81 14.38
C PHE A 125 6.49 2.26 14.30
N ASN A 126 7.54 2.55 13.52
CA ASN A 126 8.02 3.92 13.37
C ASN A 126 6.93 4.83 12.83
N SER A 127 6.62 5.92 13.55
CA SER A 127 5.50 6.79 13.21
C SER A 127 5.76 8.23 13.61
N LEU A 128 5.11 9.16 12.92
CA LEU A 128 5.00 10.55 13.35
C LEU A 128 4.06 10.70 14.58
N LEU A 129 3.25 9.69 14.84
CA LEU A 129 2.27 9.64 15.91
C LEU A 129 2.81 8.84 17.09
N ASN A 130 2.25 9.10 18.27
CA ASN A 130 2.60 8.33 19.47
C ASN A 130 1.79 7.04 19.55
N LEU A 131 2.45 5.93 19.83
CA LEU A 131 1.79 4.66 20.12
C LEU A 131 0.96 4.79 21.40
N ARG A 132 -0.28 4.34 21.36
CA ARG A 132 -1.21 4.41 22.49
C ARG A 132 -0.86 3.34 23.52
N LYS A 133 -0.75 3.74 24.79
CA LYS A 133 -0.43 2.81 25.89
C LYS A 133 -1.49 1.73 26.12
N ASP A 134 -2.77 2.06 25.89
CA ASP A 134 -3.85 1.10 26.00
C ASP A 134 -3.84 0.08 24.84
N ALA A 135 -3.45 0.48 23.64
CA ALA A 135 -3.26 -0.40 22.52
C ALA A 135 -2.02 -1.31 22.72
N GLU A 136 -0.91 -0.74 23.17
CA GLU A 136 0.30 -1.49 23.49
C GLU A 136 0.00 -2.64 24.47
N GLN A 137 -0.76 -2.35 25.54
CA GLN A 137 -1.16 -3.36 26.53
C GLN A 137 -2.20 -4.36 26.01
N ALA A 138 -3.25 -3.87 25.33
CA ALA A 138 -4.34 -4.71 24.84
C ALA A 138 -3.90 -5.70 23.78
N PHE A 139 -2.96 -5.31 22.93
CA PHE A 139 -2.49 -6.10 21.80
C PHE A 139 -1.09 -6.70 22.02
N ALA A 140 -0.51 -6.56 23.22
CA ALA A 140 0.82 -7.03 23.56
C ALA A 140 1.87 -6.61 22.52
N ILE A 141 1.79 -5.36 22.05
CA ILE A 141 2.74 -4.81 21.07
C ILE A 141 4.09 -4.64 21.78
N ASP A 142 5.07 -5.41 21.33
CA ASP A 142 6.45 -5.30 21.82
C ASP A 142 7.20 -4.21 21.04
N ALA A 143 6.83 -2.97 21.30
CA ALA A 143 7.45 -1.80 20.69
C ALA A 143 7.76 -0.74 21.74
N SER A 144 9.00 -0.69 22.22
CA SER A 144 9.47 0.38 23.11
C SER A 144 10.03 1.55 22.31
N LEU A 145 9.62 2.76 22.68
CA LEU A 145 10.16 3.99 22.09
C LEU A 145 11.67 4.06 22.34
N GLN A 146 12.46 4.08 21.28
CA GLN A 146 13.92 4.13 21.34
C GLN A 146 14.43 5.57 21.29
N SER A 147 13.95 6.35 20.31
CA SER A 147 14.37 7.73 20.12
C SER A 147 13.37 8.51 19.27
N GLN A 148 13.60 9.81 19.20
CA GLN A 148 12.97 10.69 18.21
C GLN A 148 14.06 11.23 17.31
N ILE A 149 13.90 11.07 16.02
CA ILE A 149 14.87 11.54 15.03
C ILE A 149 14.25 12.61 14.12
N PRO A 150 15.01 13.66 13.77
CA PRO A 150 14.53 14.65 12.81
C PRO A 150 14.47 14.04 11.41
N ILE A 151 13.36 14.28 10.72
CA ILE A 151 13.13 13.88 9.34
C ILE A 151 12.58 15.04 8.53
N GLN A 152 12.77 14.97 7.20
CA GLN A 152 12.13 15.88 6.26
C GLN A 152 10.80 15.29 5.80
N LEU A 153 9.77 16.13 5.75
CA LEU A 153 8.48 15.84 5.15
C LEU A 153 8.24 16.75 3.95
N LYS A 154 7.69 16.18 2.88
CA LYS A 154 7.33 16.93 1.69
C LYS A 154 5.91 16.61 1.23
N ARG A 155 5.28 17.58 0.60
CA ARG A 155 4.03 17.35 -0.13
C ARG A 155 4.33 16.58 -1.41
N LEU A 156 3.48 15.62 -1.74
CA LEU A 156 3.63 14.84 -2.97
C LEU A 156 3.49 15.72 -4.23
N ASP A 157 2.57 16.68 -4.22
CA ASP A 157 2.37 17.59 -5.36
C ASP A 157 3.60 18.49 -5.65
N THR A 158 4.45 18.70 -4.65
CA THR A 158 5.72 19.42 -4.79
C THR A 158 6.86 18.47 -5.19
N ALA A 159 6.90 17.28 -4.61
CA ALA A 159 8.01 16.35 -4.77
C ALA A 159 7.93 15.53 -6.07
N LEU A 160 6.72 15.17 -6.52
CA LEU A 160 6.52 14.23 -7.61
C LEU A 160 6.91 14.76 -9.01
N PRO A 161 6.61 16.02 -9.41
CA PRO A 161 6.82 16.47 -10.78
C PRO A 161 8.24 16.22 -11.31
N PRO A 162 9.33 16.57 -10.62
CA PRO A 162 10.69 16.31 -11.11
C PRO A 162 11.05 14.82 -11.16
N LEU A 163 10.38 13.96 -10.37
CA LEU A 163 10.67 12.52 -10.31
C LEU A 163 10.06 11.73 -11.48
N ILE A 164 9.07 12.31 -12.15
CA ILE A 164 8.34 11.71 -13.27
C ILE A 164 8.45 12.51 -14.58
N GLU A 165 9.29 13.52 -14.65
CA GLU A 165 9.42 14.42 -15.80
C GLU A 165 9.69 13.67 -17.11
N GLU A 166 10.51 12.62 -17.07
CA GLU A 166 10.84 11.80 -18.23
C GLU A 166 9.77 10.75 -18.57
N ILE A 167 8.73 10.61 -17.74
CA ILE A 167 7.71 9.58 -17.93
C ILE A 167 6.55 10.15 -18.75
N ARG A 168 6.42 9.65 -19.97
CA ARG A 168 5.30 10.02 -20.83
C ARG A 168 4.00 9.41 -20.29
N ALA A 169 2.97 10.25 -20.08
CA ALA A 169 1.65 9.85 -19.61
C ALA A 169 1.71 8.97 -18.33
N PRO A 170 2.18 9.51 -17.20
CA PRO A 170 2.30 8.74 -15.97
C PRO A 170 0.91 8.29 -15.48
N ARG A 171 0.78 6.99 -15.23
CA ARG A 171 -0.38 6.33 -14.61
C ARG A 171 0.10 5.75 -13.29
N ILE A 172 -0.28 6.41 -12.21
CA ILE A 172 0.34 6.22 -10.90
C ILE A 172 -0.55 5.38 -10.01
N PHE A 173 0.07 4.39 -9.35
CA PHE A 173 -0.45 3.73 -8.18
C PHE A 173 0.37 4.15 -6.96
N ILE A 174 -0.28 4.50 -5.86
CA ILE A 174 0.39 4.85 -4.61
C ILE A 174 0.08 3.81 -3.53
N LYS A 175 1.10 3.16 -2.97
CA LYS A 175 1.02 2.37 -1.75
C LYS A 175 1.43 3.25 -0.59
N MET A 176 0.62 3.27 0.43
CA MET A 176 0.90 3.97 1.68
C MET A 176 0.87 2.99 2.84
N ASP A 177 1.91 3.09 3.66
CA ASP A 177 2.08 2.37 4.91
C ASP A 177 2.91 3.29 5.80
N THR A 178 2.24 4.29 6.34
CA THR A 178 2.88 5.38 7.06
C THR A 178 2.50 5.40 8.53
N GLN A 179 2.01 4.26 9.00
CA GLN A 179 1.67 4.04 10.40
C GLN A 179 0.77 5.16 10.94
N GLY A 180 -0.40 5.32 10.26
CA GLY A 180 -1.44 6.26 10.65
C GLY A 180 -1.40 7.64 9.99
N HIS A 181 -0.44 7.90 9.08
CA HIS A 181 -0.27 9.21 8.43
C HIS A 181 -0.78 9.26 6.96
N ASP A 182 -1.34 8.19 6.44
CA ASP A 182 -1.75 8.02 5.03
C ASP A 182 -2.69 9.14 4.54
N VAL A 183 -3.65 9.57 5.36
CA VAL A 183 -4.57 10.66 5.00
C VAL A 183 -3.82 11.96 4.73
N SER A 184 -2.78 12.26 5.50
CA SER A 184 -1.95 13.45 5.26
C SER A 184 -1.14 13.34 3.98
N VAL A 185 -0.69 12.13 3.60
CA VAL A 185 -0.04 11.90 2.31
C VAL A 185 -0.99 12.23 1.17
N VAL A 186 -2.25 11.77 1.21
CA VAL A 186 -3.26 12.06 0.16
C VAL A 186 -3.61 13.56 0.13
N LYS A 187 -3.68 14.24 1.28
CA LYS A 187 -3.84 15.71 1.33
C LYS A 187 -2.69 16.43 0.62
N GLY A 188 -1.47 15.96 0.83
CA GLY A 188 -0.27 16.49 0.16
C GLY A 188 -0.20 16.20 -1.34
N ALA A 189 -1.05 15.31 -1.84
CA ALA A 189 -1.14 14.96 -3.25
C ALA A 189 -2.14 15.80 -4.05
N ALA A 190 -2.83 16.77 -3.43
CA ALA A 190 -3.97 17.47 -4.02
C ALA A 190 -3.70 18.02 -5.44
N GLY A 191 -2.51 18.53 -5.72
CA GLY A 191 -2.11 19.06 -7.02
C GLY A 191 -1.78 18.02 -8.09
N VAL A 192 -1.74 16.72 -7.75
CA VAL A 192 -1.38 15.62 -8.66
C VAL A 192 -2.34 14.42 -8.59
N LEU A 193 -3.47 14.57 -7.90
CA LEU A 193 -4.48 13.51 -7.76
C LEU A 193 -5.00 13.02 -9.13
N ASP A 194 -5.02 13.87 -10.14
CA ASP A 194 -5.44 13.54 -11.50
C ASP A 194 -4.58 12.44 -12.15
N LYS A 195 -3.34 12.28 -11.72
CA LYS A 195 -2.39 11.27 -12.21
C LYS A 195 -2.47 9.95 -11.43
N ILE A 196 -3.08 9.96 -10.23
CA ILE A 196 -3.21 8.79 -9.36
C ILE A 196 -4.46 7.99 -9.78
N ILE A 197 -4.24 6.81 -10.35
CA ILE A 197 -5.29 5.92 -10.86
C ILE A 197 -5.85 5.04 -9.74
N GLY A 198 -5.01 4.64 -8.81
CA GLY A 198 -5.41 3.84 -7.66
C GLY A 198 -4.44 3.97 -6.52
N MET A 199 -4.86 3.48 -5.38
CA MET A 199 -4.03 3.49 -4.18
C MET A 199 -4.29 2.28 -3.29
N GLN A 200 -3.30 2.00 -2.46
CA GLN A 200 -3.43 1.17 -1.27
C GLN A 200 -3.18 2.04 -0.05
N SER A 201 -4.01 1.88 0.95
CA SER A 201 -3.83 2.50 2.25
C SER A 201 -4.05 1.49 3.35
N GLU A 202 -3.26 1.56 4.40
CA GLU A 202 -3.42 0.78 5.60
C GLU A 202 -4.39 1.48 6.54
N LEU A 203 -5.59 0.91 6.67
CA LEU A 203 -6.66 1.50 7.45
C LEU A 203 -6.82 0.79 8.81
N PRO A 204 -6.96 1.54 9.91
CA PRO A 204 -7.06 0.95 11.23
C PRO A 204 -8.40 0.27 11.45
N GLY A 205 -8.38 -1.01 11.81
CA GLY A 205 -9.51 -1.67 12.46
C GLY A 205 -9.70 -1.18 13.89
N VAL A 206 -8.57 -0.94 14.56
CA VAL A 206 -8.49 -0.31 15.87
C VAL A 206 -7.35 0.71 15.84
N LYS A 207 -7.59 1.90 16.39
CA LYS A 207 -6.54 2.92 16.47
C LYS A 207 -5.46 2.50 17.47
N ILE A 208 -4.25 2.32 16.98
CA ILE A 208 -3.08 2.02 17.81
C ILE A 208 -2.20 3.24 18.06
N TYR A 209 -2.38 4.33 17.31
CA TYR A 209 -1.69 5.61 17.54
C TYR A 209 -2.66 6.70 17.98
N ASP A 210 -2.14 7.66 18.76
CA ASP A 210 -2.84 8.90 19.08
C ASP A 210 -3.09 9.71 17.80
N GLU A 211 -4.22 10.42 17.74
CA GLU A 211 -4.59 11.29 16.62
C GLU A 211 -4.73 10.60 15.25
N MET A 212 -4.49 9.28 15.16
CA MET A 212 -4.71 8.50 13.95
C MET A 212 -6.16 8.64 13.47
N PRO A 213 -6.43 8.94 12.19
CA PRO A 213 -7.78 8.93 11.65
C PRO A 213 -8.47 7.59 11.87
N SER A 214 -9.78 7.58 12.13
CA SER A 214 -10.56 6.33 12.10
C SER A 214 -10.68 5.83 10.66
N MET A 215 -10.94 4.52 10.49
CA MET A 215 -11.22 3.96 9.16
C MET A 215 -12.33 4.73 8.44
N SER A 216 -13.44 5.07 9.13
CA SER A 216 -14.54 5.82 8.54
C SER A 216 -14.10 7.21 8.06
N ASN A 217 -13.32 7.95 8.87
CA ASN A 217 -12.83 9.28 8.47
C ASN A 217 -11.89 9.20 7.26
N ALA A 218 -11.04 8.17 7.19
CA ALA A 218 -10.16 7.96 6.05
C ALA A 218 -10.97 7.61 4.78
N LEU A 219 -11.94 6.69 4.89
CA LEU A 219 -12.82 6.31 3.77
C LEU A 219 -13.63 7.50 3.25
N ASP A 220 -14.22 8.33 4.12
CA ASP A 220 -14.97 9.52 3.76
C ASP A 220 -14.07 10.54 3.02
N TYR A 221 -12.86 10.75 3.53
CA TYR A 221 -11.90 11.63 2.88
C TYR A 221 -11.47 11.11 1.51
N TYR A 222 -11.13 9.82 1.39
CA TYR A 222 -10.73 9.22 0.12
C TYR A 222 -11.87 9.23 -0.90
N ALA A 223 -13.10 8.98 -0.46
CA ALA A 223 -14.30 9.11 -1.31
C ALA A 223 -14.46 10.53 -1.83
N SER A 224 -14.23 11.56 -1.01
CA SER A 224 -14.26 12.97 -1.43
C SER A 224 -13.19 13.30 -2.49
N CYS A 225 -12.08 12.56 -2.51
CA CYS A 225 -11.03 12.64 -3.52
C CYS A 225 -11.31 11.80 -4.78
N GLY A 226 -12.46 11.11 -4.85
CA GLY A 226 -12.88 10.27 -5.97
C GLY A 226 -12.35 8.84 -5.93
N PHE A 227 -11.85 8.36 -4.79
CA PHE A 227 -11.38 6.98 -4.62
C PHE A 227 -12.51 6.08 -4.09
N VAL A 228 -12.69 4.93 -4.73
CA VAL A 228 -13.68 3.91 -4.37
C VAL A 228 -12.95 2.65 -3.93
N PRO A 229 -13.23 2.08 -2.76
CA PRO A 229 -12.59 0.84 -2.32
C PRO A 229 -13.02 -0.32 -3.22
N ILE A 230 -12.06 -1.15 -3.63
CA ILE A 230 -12.25 -2.32 -4.47
C ILE A 230 -11.87 -3.64 -3.77
N GLY A 231 -11.20 -3.56 -2.62
CA GLY A 231 -10.85 -4.74 -1.82
C GLY A 231 -10.39 -4.37 -0.43
N PHE A 232 -10.77 -5.18 0.56
CA PHE A 232 -10.35 -5.08 1.95
C PHE A 232 -9.63 -6.37 2.34
N TYR A 233 -8.40 -6.28 2.81
CA TYR A 233 -7.56 -7.41 3.17
C TYR A 233 -7.04 -7.23 4.58
N ARG A 234 -7.21 -8.25 5.41
CA ARG A 234 -6.68 -8.24 6.77
C ARG A 234 -5.16 -8.35 6.71
N GLU A 235 -4.47 -7.44 7.39
CA GLU A 235 -3.01 -7.50 7.53
C GLU A 235 -2.65 -8.17 8.84
N THR A 236 -2.99 -7.56 9.95
CA THR A 236 -2.66 -8.08 11.28
C THR A 236 -3.91 -8.50 12.01
N MET A 237 -3.91 -9.71 12.55
CA MET A 237 -5.03 -10.26 13.32
C MET A 237 -4.56 -10.80 14.67
N PHE A 238 -5.14 -10.27 15.74
CA PHE A 238 -5.02 -10.87 17.07
C PHE A 238 -6.01 -12.02 17.21
N GLN A 239 -5.52 -13.23 16.98
CA GLN A 239 -6.35 -14.43 16.91
C GLN A 239 -7.22 -14.65 18.16
N ASN A 240 -6.66 -14.36 19.35
CA ASN A 240 -7.36 -14.52 20.63
C ASN A 240 -8.57 -13.59 20.78
N LEU A 241 -8.59 -12.45 20.11
CA LEU A 241 -9.65 -11.45 20.19
C LEU A 241 -10.53 -11.41 18.94
N GLN A 242 -10.17 -12.11 17.88
CA GLN A 242 -10.82 -12.06 16.55
C GLN A 242 -10.88 -10.61 15.99
N ILE A 243 -9.92 -9.77 16.36
CA ILE A 243 -9.83 -8.36 15.96
C ILE A 243 -8.66 -8.22 14.97
N SER A 244 -8.89 -7.51 13.87
CA SER A 244 -7.82 -7.00 13.00
C SER A 244 -7.50 -5.58 13.42
N THR A 245 -6.22 -5.30 13.66
CA THR A 245 -5.78 -3.93 13.93
C THR A 245 -5.70 -3.11 12.66
N GLU A 246 -5.41 -3.77 11.53
CA GLU A 246 -5.15 -3.11 10.27
C GLU A 246 -5.72 -3.88 9.07
N PHE A 247 -6.09 -3.12 8.06
CA PHE A 247 -6.57 -3.63 6.78
C PHE A 247 -5.84 -2.92 5.64
N ASN A 248 -5.22 -3.69 4.75
CA ASN A 248 -4.81 -3.19 3.45
C ASN A 248 -6.06 -3.01 2.58
N VAL A 249 -6.37 -1.77 2.22
CA VAL A 249 -7.51 -1.45 1.36
C VAL A 249 -7.02 -0.94 0.02
N LEU A 250 -7.46 -1.60 -1.04
CA LEU A 250 -7.21 -1.18 -2.42
C LEU A 250 -8.33 -0.26 -2.90
N PHE A 251 -7.94 0.81 -3.57
CA PHE A 251 -8.87 1.78 -4.14
C PHE A 251 -8.59 1.99 -5.63
N ASN A 252 -9.67 2.18 -6.38
CA ASN A 252 -9.62 2.70 -7.73
C ASN A 252 -10.15 4.13 -7.74
N ARG A 253 -9.54 5.00 -8.53
CA ARG A 253 -10.06 6.35 -8.72
C ARG A 253 -11.12 6.33 -9.81
N TYR A 254 -12.34 6.68 -9.46
CA TYR A 254 -13.45 6.76 -10.39
C TYR A 254 -13.68 8.19 -10.83
N ALA A 255 -13.40 8.49 -12.09
CA ALA A 255 -13.58 9.81 -12.69
C ALA A 255 -15.02 10.09 -13.14
N GLY A 256 -15.93 9.13 -13.00
CA GLY A 256 -17.34 9.26 -13.40
C GLY A 256 -18.26 9.59 -12.22
N SER A 257 -19.36 10.31 -12.48
CA SER A 257 -20.41 10.56 -11.51
C SER A 257 -21.22 9.26 -11.28
N LEU A 258 -20.91 8.51 -10.22
CA LEU A 258 -21.80 7.45 -9.73
C LEU A 258 -22.96 8.01 -8.88
N CYS A 259 -22.87 9.26 -8.45
CA CYS A 259 -24.00 10.00 -7.92
C CYS A 259 -24.90 10.44 -9.10
N GLY A 260 -25.73 9.52 -9.56
CA GLY A 260 -26.94 9.92 -10.25
C GLY A 260 -27.68 10.94 -9.39
N SER A 261 -27.99 12.08 -9.98
CA SER A 261 -28.91 13.07 -9.43
C SER A 261 -29.98 12.36 -8.61
N GLN A 262 -30.02 12.61 -7.30
CA GLN A 262 -31.18 12.26 -6.52
C GLN A 262 -32.40 12.91 -7.20
N PRO A 263 -33.48 12.18 -7.48
CA PRO A 263 -34.69 12.82 -7.96
C PRO A 263 -35.16 13.83 -6.90
N SER A 264 -35.22 15.06 -7.26
CA SER A 264 -35.85 16.12 -6.49
C SER A 264 -37.29 15.71 -6.21
N HIS A 265 -37.59 15.41 -4.95
CA HIS A 265 -38.94 15.30 -4.41
C HIS A 265 -39.40 16.67 -3.89
#